data_0dd6a02241fd90b458eb3684ba642e30
#
_entry.id   0dd6a02241fd90b458eb3684ba642e30
#
_cell.length_a   1.000
_cell.length_b   1.000
_cell.length_c   1.000
_cell.angle_alpha   90.00
_cell.angle_beta   90.00
_cell.angle_gamma   90.00
#
_symmetry.space_group_name_H-M   'P 1'
#
loop_
_entity.id
_entity.type
_entity.pdbx_description
1 polymer ?
#
loop_
_entity_poly.entity_id
_entity_poly.type
_entity_poly.pdbx_seq_one_letter_code
_entity_poly.pdbx_strand_id
1 'polypeptide(L)'
;MIIGLSGYARSGKDTVADYLVTHKGFKRVAFADPIRQILYDMNPSIDGVRLTDMVDEYGWDITKSKPEVRELLQSLGYSARRNINPNVWIMAAFGTMTRGENYVIADVRFRNEANAIKEFEGQIWRIERPGIEAVNSHVSEWEMDGYEYDWAVNNDGTLEQLEYAVKTRCDDQTI
;
A
#
# COMPACT_ATOMS: atom_id res chain seq x y z
N MET A 1 -8.12 -6.36 -13.96
CA MET A 1 -7.63 -4.96 -13.85
C MET A 1 -6.84 -4.79 -12.56
N ILE A 2 -5.78 -3.96 -12.54
CA ILE A 2 -5.01 -3.64 -11.33
C ILE A 2 -5.09 -2.13 -11.08
N ILE A 3 -5.41 -1.72 -9.84
CA ILE A 3 -5.35 -0.33 -9.40
C ILE A 3 -4.33 -0.24 -8.27
N GLY A 4 -3.25 0.52 -8.48
CA GLY A 4 -2.28 0.84 -7.45
C GLY A 4 -2.61 2.17 -6.77
N LEU A 5 -2.62 2.21 -5.45
CA LEU A 5 -2.88 3.42 -4.66
C LEU A 5 -1.58 3.97 -4.09
N SER A 6 -1.29 5.22 -4.37
CA SER A 6 -0.16 5.99 -3.83
C SER A 6 -0.64 7.17 -2.99
N GLY A 7 0.19 7.62 -2.08
CA GLY A 7 -0.10 8.74 -1.17
C GLY A 7 0.53 8.52 0.20
N TYR A 8 0.69 9.57 0.97
CA TYR A 8 1.27 9.51 2.31
C TYR A 8 0.43 8.67 3.29
N ALA A 9 1.04 8.26 4.39
CA ALA A 9 0.30 7.58 5.46
C ALA A 9 -0.89 8.44 5.91
N ARG A 10 -2.06 7.81 6.14
CA ARG A 10 -3.32 8.47 6.54
C ARG A 10 -3.95 9.39 5.48
N SER A 11 -3.53 9.32 4.21
CA SER A 11 -4.18 10.11 3.15
C SER A 11 -5.56 9.61 2.74
N GLY A 12 -5.95 8.38 3.12
CA GLY A 12 -7.25 7.76 2.76
C GLY A 12 -7.14 6.60 1.75
N LYS A 13 -5.92 6.11 1.45
CA LYS A 13 -5.73 4.96 0.55
C LYS A 13 -6.51 3.71 0.98
N ASP A 14 -6.50 3.42 2.29
CA ASP A 14 -7.21 2.25 2.81
C ASP A 14 -8.72 2.37 2.59
N THR A 15 -9.29 3.56 2.80
CA THR A 15 -10.71 3.85 2.51
C THR A 15 -11.03 3.60 1.03
N VAL A 16 -10.18 4.07 0.11
CA VAL A 16 -10.36 3.85 -1.32
C VAL A 16 -10.25 2.36 -1.66
N ALA A 17 -9.27 1.65 -1.08
CA ALA A 17 -9.11 0.21 -1.26
C ALA A 17 -10.34 -0.56 -0.76
N ASP A 18 -10.85 -0.24 0.43
CA ASP A 18 -12.03 -0.88 1.02
C ASP A 18 -13.29 -0.63 0.19
N TYR A 19 -13.44 0.59 -0.37
CA TYR A 19 -14.51 0.88 -1.31
C TYR A 19 -14.44 -0.02 -2.56
N LEU A 20 -13.27 -0.13 -3.18
CA LEU A 20 -13.08 -0.97 -4.38
C LEU A 20 -13.34 -2.45 -4.08
N VAL A 21 -12.92 -2.94 -2.91
CA VAL A 21 -13.18 -4.32 -2.48
C VAL A 21 -14.68 -4.54 -2.28
N THR A 22 -15.33 -3.65 -1.52
CA THR A 22 -16.72 -3.83 -1.10
C THR A 22 -17.72 -3.63 -2.24
N HIS A 23 -17.48 -2.65 -3.12
CA HIS A 23 -18.47 -2.21 -4.11
C HIS A 23 -18.12 -2.55 -5.56
N LYS A 24 -16.85 -2.89 -5.84
CA LYS A 24 -16.37 -3.14 -7.21
C LYS A 24 -15.76 -4.53 -7.39
N GLY A 25 -15.76 -5.37 -6.34
CA GLY A 25 -15.31 -6.76 -6.40
C GLY A 25 -13.80 -6.93 -6.57
N PHE A 26 -13.01 -5.91 -6.20
CA PHE A 26 -11.55 -6.01 -6.19
C PHE A 26 -11.06 -6.89 -5.04
N LYS A 27 -9.95 -7.58 -5.24
CA LYS A 27 -9.18 -8.25 -4.19
C LYS A 27 -8.06 -7.33 -3.74
N ARG A 28 -7.87 -7.20 -2.42
CA ARG A 28 -6.79 -6.38 -1.87
C ARG A 28 -5.50 -7.19 -1.82
N VAL A 29 -4.39 -6.56 -2.23
CA VAL A 29 -3.01 -7.05 -2.12
C VAL A 29 -2.14 -5.88 -1.66
N ALA A 30 -1.07 -6.15 -0.93
CA ALA A 30 -0.07 -5.15 -0.58
C ALA A 30 1.34 -5.68 -0.83
N PHE A 31 2.24 -4.83 -1.31
CA PHE A 31 3.67 -5.17 -1.44
C PHE A 31 4.32 -5.42 -0.07
N ALA A 32 3.76 -4.84 0.99
CA ALA A 32 4.22 -5.05 2.36
C ALA A 32 3.75 -6.37 3.00
N ASP A 33 2.80 -7.10 2.42
CA ASP A 33 2.29 -8.33 3.04
C ASP A 33 3.36 -9.41 3.21
N PRO A 34 4.21 -9.72 2.21
CA PRO A 34 5.32 -10.65 2.40
C PRO A 34 6.35 -10.16 3.43
N ILE A 35 6.57 -8.83 3.52
CA ILE A 35 7.49 -8.24 4.49
C ILE A 35 6.96 -8.46 5.91
N ARG A 36 5.66 -8.22 6.11
CA ARG A 36 4.97 -8.46 7.39
C ARG A 36 5.04 -9.92 7.79
N GLN A 37 4.79 -10.82 6.84
CA GLN A 37 4.85 -12.26 7.11
C GLN A 37 6.25 -12.69 7.53
N ILE A 38 7.29 -12.26 6.83
CA ILE A 38 8.68 -12.57 7.20
C ILE A 38 9.00 -12.03 8.59
N LEU A 39 8.61 -10.79 8.90
CA LEU A 39 8.87 -10.20 10.22
C LEU A 39 8.08 -10.92 11.33
N TYR A 40 6.86 -11.36 11.05
CA TYR A 40 6.05 -12.18 11.95
C TYR A 40 6.71 -13.53 12.24
N ASP A 41 7.19 -14.21 11.21
CA ASP A 41 7.88 -15.51 11.34
C ASP A 41 9.23 -15.39 12.07
N MET A 42 9.97 -14.30 11.87
CA MET A 42 11.19 -13.97 12.62
C MET A 42 10.91 -13.71 14.10
N ASN A 43 9.74 -13.18 14.42
CA ASN A 43 9.22 -12.94 15.76
C ASN A 43 10.21 -12.25 16.71
N PRO A 44 10.74 -11.05 16.36
CA PRO A 44 11.65 -10.34 17.25
C PRO A 44 10.97 -9.91 18.55
N SER A 45 11.77 -9.70 19.61
CA SER A 45 11.29 -9.08 20.85
C SER A 45 11.42 -7.56 20.73
N ILE A 46 10.32 -6.83 20.97
CA ILE A 46 10.23 -5.38 21.00
C ILE A 46 9.83 -4.97 22.43
N ASP A 47 10.69 -4.26 23.13
CA ASP A 47 10.45 -3.87 24.54
C ASP A 47 10.12 -5.07 25.45
N GLY A 48 10.72 -6.24 25.18
CA GLY A 48 10.49 -7.46 25.96
C GLY A 48 9.23 -8.25 25.58
N VAL A 49 8.41 -7.77 24.61
CA VAL A 49 7.21 -8.45 24.10
C VAL A 49 7.50 -9.05 22.71
N ARG A 50 7.03 -10.26 22.45
CA ARG A 50 7.16 -10.86 21.12
C ARG A 50 6.28 -10.15 20.11
N LEU A 51 6.80 -10.00 18.88
CA LEU A 51 6.04 -9.33 17.81
C LEU A 51 4.73 -10.06 17.50
N THR A 52 4.74 -11.40 17.50
CA THR A 52 3.53 -12.21 17.29
C THR A 52 2.46 -11.88 18.31
N ASP A 53 2.81 -11.76 19.61
CA ASP A 53 1.85 -11.44 20.66
C ASP A 53 1.19 -10.07 20.43
N MET A 54 1.99 -9.08 20.01
CA MET A 54 1.46 -7.75 19.68
C MET A 54 0.54 -7.78 18.45
N VAL A 55 0.92 -8.52 17.40
CA VAL A 55 0.13 -8.59 16.16
C VAL A 55 -1.16 -9.36 16.40
N ASP A 56 -1.12 -10.44 17.15
CA ASP A 56 -2.29 -11.28 17.43
C ASP A 56 -3.29 -10.57 18.35
N GLU A 57 -2.80 -9.72 19.27
CA GLU A 57 -3.66 -8.96 20.20
C GLU A 57 -4.21 -7.67 19.57
N TYR A 58 -3.38 -6.90 18.85
CA TYR A 58 -3.72 -5.55 18.40
C TYR A 58 -3.85 -5.40 16.89
N GLY A 59 -3.43 -6.40 16.12
CA GLY A 59 -3.34 -6.32 14.65
C GLY A 59 -2.15 -5.49 14.15
N TRP A 60 -1.85 -5.64 12.86
CA TRP A 60 -0.73 -4.95 12.23
C TRP A 60 -0.87 -3.43 12.24
N ASP A 61 -2.08 -2.87 12.15
CA ASP A 61 -2.28 -1.42 12.05
C ASP A 61 -1.86 -0.69 13.33
N ILE A 62 -2.13 -1.29 14.48
CA ILE A 62 -1.69 -0.75 15.76
C ILE A 62 -0.21 -1.08 15.98
N THR A 63 0.22 -2.32 15.74
CA THR A 63 1.60 -2.77 15.99
C THR A 63 2.62 -1.97 15.17
N LYS A 64 2.36 -1.71 13.88
CA LYS A 64 3.23 -0.88 13.02
C LYS A 64 3.28 0.61 13.40
N SER A 65 2.43 1.07 14.32
CA SER A 65 2.51 2.44 14.83
C SER A 65 3.69 2.64 15.79
N LYS A 66 4.24 1.54 16.36
CA LYS A 66 5.48 1.58 17.14
C LYS A 66 6.67 1.90 16.21
N PRO A 67 7.52 2.89 16.57
CA PRO A 67 8.67 3.29 15.74
C PRO A 67 9.59 2.12 15.41
N GLU A 68 9.91 1.26 16.37
CA GLU A 68 10.82 0.11 16.23
C GLU A 68 10.27 -0.91 15.23
N VAL A 69 8.99 -1.21 15.27
CA VAL A 69 8.34 -2.12 14.32
C VAL A 69 8.34 -1.54 12.91
N ARG A 70 8.07 -0.24 12.79
CA ARG A 70 8.14 0.47 11.50
C ARG A 70 9.54 0.44 10.91
N GLU A 71 10.57 0.69 11.73
CA GLU A 71 11.97 0.66 11.32
C GLU A 71 12.37 -0.75 10.84
N LEU A 72 11.97 -1.79 11.56
CA LEU A 72 12.23 -3.18 11.15
C LEU A 72 11.56 -3.51 9.81
N LEU A 73 10.30 -3.12 9.59
CA LEU A 73 9.60 -3.32 8.32
C LEU A 73 10.30 -2.58 7.18
N GLN A 74 10.69 -1.31 7.38
CA GLN A 74 11.39 -0.51 6.38
C GLN A 74 12.79 -1.10 6.08
N SER A 75 13.55 -1.46 7.11
CA SER A 75 14.89 -2.05 6.98
C SER A 75 14.85 -3.38 6.24
N LEU A 76 13.92 -4.27 6.59
CA LEU A 76 13.74 -5.57 5.93
C LEU A 76 13.34 -5.36 4.46
N GLY A 77 12.33 -4.53 4.24
CA GLY A 77 11.84 -4.23 2.89
C GLY A 77 12.93 -3.67 1.99
N TYR A 78 13.69 -2.69 2.46
CA TYR A 78 14.78 -2.06 1.70
C TYR A 78 15.97 -3.00 1.51
N SER A 79 16.37 -3.75 2.56
CA SER A 79 17.50 -4.68 2.48
C SER A 79 17.28 -5.81 1.46
N ALA A 80 16.07 -6.37 1.41
CA ALA A 80 15.75 -7.39 0.42
C ALA A 80 15.78 -6.83 -1.01
N ARG A 81 15.26 -5.62 -1.23
CA ARG A 81 15.34 -4.93 -2.54
C ARG A 81 16.79 -4.70 -2.97
N ARG A 82 17.65 -4.29 -2.05
CA ARG A 82 19.05 -3.98 -2.32
C ARG A 82 19.92 -5.22 -2.56
N ASN A 83 19.74 -6.27 -1.75
CA ASN A 83 20.66 -7.39 -1.67
C ASN A 83 20.18 -8.64 -2.44
N ILE A 84 18.90 -8.73 -2.76
CA ILE A 84 18.30 -9.87 -3.50
C ILE A 84 17.88 -9.40 -4.89
N ASN A 85 16.82 -8.56 -4.97
CA ASN A 85 16.29 -8.06 -6.23
C ASN A 85 15.42 -6.81 -5.95
N PRO A 86 15.58 -5.69 -6.68
CA PRO A 86 14.74 -4.51 -6.51
C PRO A 86 13.24 -4.78 -6.72
N ASN A 87 12.88 -5.83 -7.46
CA ASN A 87 11.51 -6.23 -7.74
C ASN A 87 11.01 -7.40 -6.86
N VAL A 88 11.73 -7.76 -5.78
CA VAL A 88 11.39 -8.93 -4.96
C VAL A 88 9.96 -8.89 -4.42
N TRP A 89 9.49 -7.73 -3.98
CA TRP A 89 8.14 -7.57 -3.43
C TRP A 89 7.07 -7.53 -4.53
N ILE A 90 7.42 -7.00 -5.71
CA ILE A 90 6.55 -7.07 -6.90
C ILE A 90 6.33 -8.53 -7.30
N MET A 91 7.41 -9.30 -7.41
CA MET A 91 7.34 -10.72 -7.73
C MET A 91 6.51 -11.50 -6.70
N ALA A 92 6.71 -11.23 -5.41
CA ALA A 92 5.96 -11.88 -4.33
C ALA A 92 4.47 -11.53 -4.39
N ALA A 93 4.11 -10.25 -4.54
CA ALA A 93 2.72 -9.81 -4.61
C ALA A 93 2.01 -10.34 -5.88
N PHE A 94 2.62 -10.18 -7.05
CA PHE A 94 2.03 -10.61 -8.32
C PHE A 94 1.91 -12.15 -8.41
N GLY A 95 2.81 -12.89 -7.74
CA GLY A 95 2.74 -14.34 -7.63
C GLY A 95 1.49 -14.86 -6.91
N THR A 96 0.81 -14.02 -6.13
CA THR A 96 -0.46 -14.37 -5.46
C THR A 96 -1.70 -14.04 -6.30
N MET A 97 -1.55 -13.30 -7.41
CA MET A 97 -2.66 -12.84 -8.23
C MET A 97 -3.10 -13.89 -9.25
N THR A 98 -4.40 -14.00 -9.46
CA THR A 98 -5.00 -14.88 -10.46
C THR A 98 -5.41 -14.09 -11.69
N ARG A 99 -5.05 -14.56 -12.86
CA ARG A 99 -5.40 -13.90 -14.13
C ARG A 99 -6.92 -13.78 -14.30
N GLY A 100 -7.37 -12.61 -14.75
CA GLY A 100 -8.78 -12.31 -14.99
C GLY A 100 -9.53 -11.74 -13.79
N GLU A 101 -8.89 -11.62 -12.64
CA GLU A 101 -9.46 -10.96 -11.47
C GLU A 101 -9.00 -9.50 -11.33
N ASN A 102 -9.75 -8.71 -10.56
CA ASN A 102 -9.45 -7.32 -10.28
C ASN A 102 -8.72 -7.19 -8.94
N TYR A 103 -7.64 -6.40 -8.91
CA TYR A 103 -6.83 -6.20 -7.72
C TYR A 103 -6.62 -4.72 -7.41
N VAL A 104 -6.69 -4.38 -6.13
CA VAL A 104 -6.23 -3.10 -5.60
C VAL A 104 -4.98 -3.31 -4.75
N ILE A 105 -3.90 -2.57 -5.07
CA ILE A 105 -2.64 -2.57 -4.33
C ILE A 105 -2.57 -1.27 -3.55
N ALA A 106 -2.72 -1.35 -2.21
CA ALA A 106 -2.97 -0.18 -1.37
C ALA A 106 -1.70 0.57 -0.92
N ASP A 107 -0.50 0.12 -1.31
CA ASP A 107 0.76 0.60 -0.77
C ASP A 107 1.87 0.80 -1.81
N VAL A 108 1.51 1.33 -2.99
CA VAL A 108 2.49 1.69 -4.03
C VAL A 108 3.38 2.83 -3.52
N ARG A 109 4.68 2.55 -3.35
CA ARG A 109 5.65 3.46 -2.76
C ARG A 109 6.88 3.72 -3.62
N PHE A 110 7.12 2.87 -4.62
CA PHE A 110 8.30 2.95 -5.47
C PHE A 110 7.90 3.00 -6.94
N ARG A 111 8.70 3.73 -7.75
CA ARG A 111 8.44 3.87 -9.19
C ARG A 111 8.45 2.54 -9.92
N ASN A 112 9.33 1.60 -9.56
CA ASN A 112 9.32 0.26 -10.17
C ASN A 112 8.05 -0.55 -9.84
N GLU A 113 7.44 -0.36 -8.67
CA GLU A 113 6.14 -0.94 -8.31
C GLU A 113 5.03 -0.38 -9.21
N ALA A 114 4.98 0.95 -9.33
CA ALA A 114 4.04 1.62 -10.21
C ALA A 114 4.22 1.20 -11.68
N ASN A 115 5.45 1.17 -12.17
CA ASN A 115 5.75 0.76 -13.54
C ASN A 115 5.35 -0.70 -13.80
N ALA A 116 5.59 -1.61 -12.85
CA ALA A 116 5.15 -2.99 -12.98
C ALA A 116 3.61 -3.10 -13.07
N ILE A 117 2.85 -2.31 -12.32
CA ILE A 117 1.38 -2.22 -12.45
C ILE A 117 1.00 -1.73 -13.85
N LYS A 118 1.69 -0.71 -14.37
CA LYS A 118 1.46 -0.17 -15.72
C LYS A 118 1.75 -1.19 -16.82
N GLU A 119 2.78 -2.03 -16.69
CA GLU A 119 3.08 -3.13 -17.62
C GLU A 119 1.95 -4.16 -17.72
N PHE A 120 1.12 -4.29 -16.69
CA PHE A 120 -0.09 -5.10 -16.68
C PHE A 120 -1.36 -4.29 -17.04
N GLU A 121 -1.20 -3.18 -17.75
CA GLU A 121 -2.30 -2.28 -18.14
C GLU A 121 -3.13 -1.76 -16.95
N GLY A 122 -2.49 -1.72 -15.77
CA GLY A 122 -3.09 -1.19 -14.56
C GLY A 122 -3.03 0.33 -14.47
N GLN A 123 -3.68 0.88 -13.47
CA GLN A 123 -3.72 2.32 -13.18
C GLN A 123 -3.06 2.63 -11.85
N ILE A 124 -2.48 3.81 -11.75
CA ILE A 124 -1.94 4.35 -10.50
C ILE A 124 -2.76 5.58 -10.10
N TRP A 125 -3.39 5.49 -8.93
CA TRP A 125 -4.20 6.55 -8.35
C TRP A 125 -3.48 7.20 -7.18
N ARG A 126 -3.44 8.53 -7.16
CA ARG A 126 -2.87 9.32 -6.06
C ARG A 126 -3.98 9.80 -5.13
N ILE A 127 -3.85 9.50 -3.84
CA ILE A 127 -4.75 10.00 -2.81
C ILE A 127 -3.98 11.04 -1.99
N GLU A 128 -4.42 12.28 -2.06
CA GLU A 128 -3.80 13.41 -1.35
C GLU A 128 -4.73 13.90 -0.25
N ARG A 129 -4.17 14.25 0.87
CA ARG A 129 -4.90 14.86 1.98
C ARG A 129 -4.14 16.09 2.49
N PRO A 130 -4.76 17.28 2.50
CA PRO A 130 -4.14 18.49 3.00
C PRO A 130 -3.65 18.31 4.45
N GLY A 131 -2.45 18.82 4.74
CA GLY A 131 -1.85 18.74 6.06
C GLY A 131 -1.24 17.38 6.42
N ILE A 132 -1.22 16.42 5.50
CA ILE A 132 -0.52 15.15 5.67
C ILE A 132 0.79 15.18 4.89
N GLU A 133 1.89 14.92 5.59
CA GLU A 133 3.24 14.89 5.07
C GLU A 133 3.91 13.53 5.29
N ALA A 134 5.11 13.36 4.73
CA ALA A 134 5.93 12.17 4.94
C ALA A 134 6.18 11.94 6.44
N VAL A 135 6.04 10.69 6.88
CA VAL A 135 6.18 10.34 8.31
C VAL A 135 7.65 10.44 8.77
N ASN A 136 8.59 10.17 7.86
CA ASN A 136 10.02 10.24 8.09
C ASN A 136 10.78 10.44 6.76
N SER A 137 12.11 10.48 6.81
CA SER A 137 12.97 10.68 5.63
C SER A 137 13.29 9.41 4.83
N HIS A 138 12.63 8.28 5.13
CA HIS A 138 12.88 7.04 4.38
C HIS A 138 12.43 7.17 2.93
N VAL A 139 13.20 6.60 1.99
CA VAL A 139 12.95 6.70 0.54
C VAL A 139 11.53 6.31 0.13
N SER A 140 10.91 5.33 0.80
CA SER A 140 9.54 4.91 0.53
C SER A 140 8.47 5.96 0.81
N GLU A 141 8.83 7.06 1.43
CA GLU A 141 7.88 8.13 1.73
C GLU A 141 7.83 9.20 0.62
N TRP A 142 8.89 9.32 -0.21
CA TRP A 142 9.01 10.38 -1.23
C TRP A 142 9.37 9.89 -2.64
N GLU A 143 9.68 8.62 -2.84
CA GLU A 143 10.07 8.06 -4.16
C GLU A 143 9.02 8.29 -5.25
N MET A 144 7.75 8.38 -4.87
CA MET A 144 6.63 8.62 -5.79
C MET A 144 6.35 10.11 -6.04
N ASP A 145 7.13 11.04 -5.47
CA ASP A 145 6.94 12.47 -5.72
C ASP A 145 7.28 12.79 -7.19
N GLY A 146 6.39 13.54 -7.84
CA GLY A 146 6.50 13.85 -9.26
C GLY A 146 6.26 12.67 -10.21
N TYR A 147 5.68 11.56 -9.76
CA TYR A 147 5.21 10.49 -10.65
C TYR A 147 3.95 10.95 -11.40
N GLU A 148 3.78 10.52 -12.66
CA GLU A 148 2.57 10.79 -13.45
C GLU A 148 1.48 9.77 -13.11
N TYR A 149 0.41 10.24 -12.45
CA TYR A 149 -0.70 9.40 -12.01
C TYR A 149 -1.82 9.38 -13.06
N ASP A 150 -2.52 8.25 -13.20
CA ASP A 150 -3.70 8.14 -14.08
C ASP A 150 -4.92 8.87 -13.50
N TRP A 151 -4.92 9.06 -12.19
CA TRP A 151 -5.92 9.83 -11.47
C TRP A 151 -5.37 10.30 -10.12
N ALA A 152 -5.78 11.49 -9.73
CA ALA A 152 -5.49 12.04 -8.41
C ALA A 152 -6.76 12.58 -7.78
N VAL A 153 -6.97 12.33 -6.49
CA VAL A 153 -8.10 12.85 -5.72
C VAL A 153 -7.58 13.54 -4.46
N ASN A 154 -8.14 14.73 -4.21
CA ASN A 154 -7.90 15.47 -2.98
C ASN A 154 -8.95 15.05 -1.93
N ASN A 155 -8.48 14.40 -0.84
CA ASN A 155 -9.28 13.96 0.28
C ASN A 155 -9.31 15.06 1.36
N ASP A 156 -9.95 16.19 1.05
CA ASP A 156 -10.12 17.35 1.93
C ASP A 156 -11.51 17.45 2.56
N GLY A 157 -12.39 16.51 2.21
CA GLY A 157 -13.78 16.49 2.61
C GLY A 157 -14.16 15.36 3.58
N THR A 158 -15.42 14.93 3.51
CA THR A 158 -15.97 13.83 4.29
C THR A 158 -15.65 12.46 3.64
N LEU A 159 -15.89 11.39 4.40
CA LEU A 159 -15.77 10.02 3.90
C LEU A 159 -16.66 9.81 2.67
N GLU A 160 -17.91 10.26 2.75
CA GLU A 160 -18.89 10.11 1.67
C GLU A 160 -18.46 10.85 0.39
N GLN A 161 -17.79 12.00 0.53
CA GLN A 161 -17.24 12.74 -0.61
C GLN A 161 -16.10 12.00 -1.29
N LEU A 162 -15.21 11.37 -0.51
CA LEU A 162 -14.14 10.54 -1.06
C LEU A 162 -14.72 9.31 -1.78
N GLU A 163 -15.66 8.61 -1.17
CA GLU A 163 -16.32 7.45 -1.77
C GLU A 163 -17.07 7.83 -3.04
N TYR A 164 -17.75 8.99 -3.06
CA TYR A 164 -18.42 9.51 -4.25
C TYR A 164 -17.43 9.80 -5.38
N ALA A 165 -16.27 10.40 -5.09
CA ALA A 165 -15.23 10.65 -6.09
C ALA A 165 -14.69 9.34 -6.68
N VAL A 166 -14.46 8.32 -5.85
CA VAL A 166 -14.02 6.98 -6.29
C VAL A 166 -15.10 6.33 -7.16
N LYS A 167 -16.37 6.38 -6.72
CA LYS A 167 -17.50 5.85 -7.47
C LYS A 167 -17.57 6.47 -8.87
N THR A 168 -17.56 7.80 -8.93
CA THR A 168 -17.63 8.55 -10.21
C THR A 168 -16.48 8.14 -11.13
N ARG A 169 -15.25 8.06 -10.60
CA ARG A 169 -14.08 7.61 -11.37
C ARG A 169 -14.26 6.20 -11.93
N CYS A 170 -14.79 5.27 -11.14
CA CYS A 170 -15.07 3.91 -11.59
C CYS A 170 -16.17 3.87 -12.66
N ASP A 171 -17.25 4.62 -12.48
CA ASP A 171 -18.39 4.64 -13.40
C ASP A 171 -17.99 5.25 -14.77
N ASP A 172 -17.16 6.30 -14.78
CA ASP A 172 -16.60 6.91 -15.99
C ASP A 172 -15.72 5.96 -16.81
N GLN A 173 -15.11 4.97 -16.17
CA GLN A 173 -14.21 3.99 -16.80
C GLN A 173 -14.83 2.61 -17.01
N THR A 174 -16.08 2.42 -16.65
CA THR A 174 -16.76 1.12 -16.71
C THR A 174 -16.06 0.05 -15.85
N ILE A 175 -15.58 0.47 -14.66
CA ILE A 175 -14.92 -0.39 -13.66
C ILE A 175 -15.94 -0.88 -12.62
#